data_1b6c78153edb73864090baee406105e8
#
_entry.id   1b6c78153edb73864090baee406105e8
#
_cell.length_a   1.000
_cell.length_b   1.000
_cell.length_c   1.000
_cell.angle_alpha   90.00
_cell.angle_beta   90.00
_cell.angle_gamma   90.00
#
_symmetry.space_group_name_H-M   'P 1'
#
loop_
_entity.id
_entity.type
_entity.pdbx_description
1 polymer ?
#
loop_
_entity_poly.entity_id
_entity_poly.type
_entity_poly.pdbx_seq_one_letter_code
_entity_poly.pdbx_strand_id
1 'polypeptide(L)'
;MHCVPQTCPPQTIFAGEFTSGNLEEVTEEIPEIFSDDNQEVIEETEEELSVFSSENVPEFSSEVNIMSATAGETEPIEINMENKSGTYYDSTNNLWIIKASGSYRFNGNGTGNNDDPIIIKNIYTGTVKIYLNNVSINAPDRSALLIEQNVNAQVYIYLQNNNKLSTSNDSAACLQKNNTANLTIDNAPNTTTTGSLTVSKYGSGAGIGGGYNSSCQNITIRGGSITASSTSGAGIGGGYNNSCDDITISGGSVTASSTNGAG
;
A
#
# COMPACT_ATOMS: atom_id res chain seq x y z
N MET A 1 16.39 -60.15 1.28
CA MET A 1 17.16 -59.15 0.50
C MET A 1 17.29 -57.91 1.38
N HIS A 2 18.52 -57.69 1.88
CA HIS A 2 18.83 -56.56 2.75
C HIS A 2 19.25 -55.37 1.90
N CYS A 3 18.57 -54.23 2.03
CA CYS A 3 19.04 -52.98 1.48
C CYS A 3 19.95 -52.27 2.49
N VAL A 4 21.18 -51.97 2.07
CA VAL A 4 22.23 -51.29 2.82
C VAL A 4 22.05 -49.78 2.57
N PRO A 5 22.14 -48.88 3.58
CA PRO A 5 22.10 -47.44 3.36
C PRO A 5 23.44 -46.94 2.81
N GLN A 6 23.37 -46.16 1.72
CA GLN A 6 24.54 -45.47 1.15
C GLN A 6 24.80 -44.18 2.00
N THR A 7 26.02 -44.10 2.52
CA THR A 7 26.58 -42.93 3.18
C THR A 7 27.04 -41.91 2.16
N CYS A 8 26.51 -40.67 2.28
CA CYS A 8 27.03 -39.49 1.58
C CYS A 8 28.39 -39.06 2.18
N PRO A 9 29.39 -38.68 1.40
CA PRO A 9 30.65 -38.15 1.90
C PRO A 9 30.49 -36.68 2.41
N PRO A 10 31.31 -36.26 3.40
CA PRO A 10 31.24 -34.94 3.96
C PRO A 10 31.80 -33.88 3.00
N GLN A 11 31.06 -32.77 2.83
CA GLN A 11 31.53 -31.62 2.10
C GLN A 11 32.52 -30.82 2.97
N THR A 12 33.71 -30.65 2.45
CA THR A 12 34.79 -29.86 3.07
C THR A 12 34.49 -28.36 2.85
N ILE A 13 34.26 -27.63 3.96
CA ILE A 13 34.17 -26.19 3.97
C ILE A 13 35.61 -25.63 3.95
N PHE A 14 36.00 -24.94 2.90
CA PHE A 14 37.24 -24.16 2.87
C PHE A 14 37.02 -22.85 3.62
N ALA A 15 37.62 -22.70 4.79
CA ALA A 15 37.82 -21.44 5.46
C ALA A 15 38.98 -20.70 4.77
N GLY A 16 38.66 -19.69 3.99
CA GLY A 16 39.65 -18.74 3.45
C GLY A 16 39.96 -17.71 4.52
N GLU A 17 41.23 -17.67 4.97
CA GLU A 17 41.77 -16.60 5.79
C GLU A 17 41.84 -15.29 5.03
N PHE A 18 41.14 -14.25 5.51
CA PHE A 18 41.33 -12.90 5.06
C PHE A 18 42.53 -12.27 5.79
N THR A 19 43.66 -12.15 5.12
CA THR A 19 44.77 -11.32 5.57
C THR A 19 44.49 -9.86 5.27
N SER A 20 44.61 -9.05 6.30
CA SER A 20 44.60 -7.59 6.28
C SER A 20 45.62 -7.05 5.27
N GLY A 21 45.13 -6.43 4.19
CA GLY A 21 45.92 -5.68 3.21
C GLY A 21 45.51 -4.22 3.23
N ASN A 22 46.50 -3.35 3.29
CA ASN A 22 46.49 -1.90 3.38
C ASN A 22 45.42 -1.19 2.52
N LEU A 23 44.72 -0.24 3.18
CA LEU A 23 43.96 0.83 2.51
C LEU A 23 44.98 1.84 1.97
N GLU A 24 45.22 1.84 0.66
CA GLU A 24 45.82 3.00 -0.04
C GLU A 24 44.70 3.99 -0.36
N GLU A 25 44.85 5.16 0.18
CA GLU A 25 44.05 6.34 -0.02
C GLU A 25 44.22 6.84 -1.46
N VAL A 26 43.25 6.64 -2.34
CA VAL A 26 43.24 7.22 -3.68
C VAL A 26 42.56 8.57 -3.59
N THR A 27 43.37 9.63 -3.55
CA THR A 27 42.90 11.00 -3.76
C THR A 27 42.83 11.25 -5.28
N GLU A 28 41.61 11.24 -5.82
CA GLU A 28 41.37 11.76 -7.17
C GLU A 28 41.27 13.28 -7.12
N GLU A 29 42.26 13.94 -7.78
CA GLU A 29 42.29 15.37 -8.02
C GLU A 29 41.16 15.75 -9.01
N ILE A 30 40.27 16.66 -8.57
CA ILE A 30 39.27 17.31 -9.44
C ILE A 30 40.00 18.49 -10.15
N PRO A 31 40.03 18.57 -11.49
CA PRO A 31 40.60 19.70 -12.17
C PRO A 31 39.68 20.93 -12.02
N GLU A 32 40.24 21.99 -11.45
CA GLU A 32 39.64 23.33 -11.44
C GLU A 32 39.61 23.87 -12.88
N ILE A 33 38.38 24.10 -13.39
CA ILE A 33 38.19 24.88 -14.61
C ILE A 33 37.86 26.32 -14.17
N PHE A 34 38.87 27.19 -14.19
CA PHE A 34 38.66 28.63 -14.18
C PHE A 34 38.19 29.07 -15.57
N SER A 35 37.07 29.72 -15.69
CA SER A 35 36.78 30.64 -16.77
C SER A 35 36.16 31.90 -16.21
N ASP A 36 36.85 32.93 -16.50
CA ASP A 36 36.75 34.34 -16.16
C ASP A 36 35.51 35.01 -16.78
N ASP A 37 35.15 36.14 -16.17
CA ASP A 37 34.36 37.25 -16.70
C ASP A 37 32.84 37.08 -16.92
N ASN A 38 32.05 37.57 -15.93
CA ASN A 38 31.22 38.77 -16.10
C ASN A 38 30.51 39.11 -14.77
N GLN A 39 31.11 40.09 -14.06
CA GLN A 39 30.42 40.84 -13.00
C GLN A 39 29.46 41.85 -13.66
N GLU A 40 28.17 41.58 -13.61
CA GLU A 40 27.18 42.63 -13.79
C GLU A 40 26.70 43.08 -12.41
N VAL A 41 27.18 44.28 -12.05
CA VAL A 41 26.82 45.02 -10.84
C VAL A 41 25.41 45.56 -11.05
N ILE A 42 24.43 45.02 -10.33
CA ILE A 42 23.10 45.62 -10.23
C ILE A 42 23.15 46.59 -9.05
N GLU A 43 23.22 47.91 -9.36
CA GLU A 43 23.02 48.99 -8.39
C GLU A 43 21.55 48.96 -7.93
N GLU A 44 21.35 48.74 -6.62
CA GLU A 44 20.07 49.01 -5.97
C GLU A 44 19.86 50.52 -5.90
N THR A 45 18.92 51.04 -6.67
CA THR A 45 18.42 52.40 -6.48
C THR A 45 17.25 52.34 -5.50
N GLU A 46 17.46 52.93 -4.34
CA GLU A 46 16.38 53.28 -3.40
C GLU A 46 15.52 54.37 -4.03
N GLU A 47 14.29 54.06 -4.47
CA GLU A 47 13.27 55.07 -4.78
C GLU A 47 12.08 54.93 -3.80
N GLU A 48 12.03 55.98 -3.00
CA GLU A 48 10.93 56.64 -2.32
C GLU A 48 9.60 55.89 -2.11
N LEU A 49 9.34 55.58 -0.80
CA LEU A 49 8.00 55.36 -0.25
C LEU A 49 7.18 56.65 -0.38
N SER A 50 6.32 56.76 -1.36
CA SER A 50 5.24 57.76 -1.35
C SER A 50 4.03 57.21 -0.57
N VAL A 51 3.71 57.92 0.47
CA VAL A 51 2.55 57.74 1.35
C VAL A 51 1.26 57.88 0.54
N PHE A 52 0.51 56.76 0.36
CA PHE A 52 -0.88 56.81 -0.08
C PHE A 52 -1.79 56.89 1.15
N SER A 53 -2.47 58.02 1.25
CA SER A 53 -3.50 58.28 2.26
C SER A 53 -4.70 57.36 2.09
N SER A 54 -5.18 56.86 3.19
CA SER A 54 -6.42 56.11 3.35
C SER A 54 -7.63 56.90 2.93
N GLU A 55 -8.36 56.45 1.87
CA GLU A 55 -9.81 56.60 1.79
C GLU A 55 -10.36 55.68 0.68
N ASN A 56 -11.35 54.83 1.06
CA ASN A 56 -12.15 53.97 0.18
C ASN A 56 -11.51 52.64 -0.28
N VAL A 57 -11.35 51.72 0.64
CA VAL A 57 -11.31 50.29 0.32
C VAL A 57 -12.70 49.71 0.61
N PRO A 58 -13.46 49.18 -0.40
CA PRO A 58 -14.66 48.41 -0.07
C PRO A 58 -14.23 47.13 0.68
N GLU A 59 -14.90 46.88 1.80
CA GLU A 59 -14.77 45.61 2.52
C GLU A 59 -15.14 44.45 1.59
N PHE A 60 -14.14 43.86 0.98
CA PHE A 60 -14.25 42.52 0.40
C PHE A 60 -14.01 41.51 1.51
N SER A 61 -15.07 41.11 2.21
CA SER A 61 -15.04 39.93 3.04
C SER A 61 -15.04 38.69 2.13
N SER A 62 -13.92 38.40 1.50
CA SER A 62 -13.63 37.08 1.03
C SER A 62 -12.86 36.39 2.13
N GLU A 63 -13.52 35.46 2.83
CA GLU A 63 -12.83 34.41 3.55
C GLU A 63 -11.94 33.69 2.52
N VAL A 64 -10.68 34.13 2.42
CA VAL A 64 -9.65 33.37 1.72
C VAL A 64 -9.44 32.15 2.60
N ASN A 65 -10.18 31.09 2.27
CA ASN A 65 -9.93 29.77 2.81
C ASN A 65 -8.54 29.36 2.28
N ILE A 66 -7.50 29.76 3.02
CA ILE A 66 -6.15 29.29 2.74
C ILE A 66 -6.17 27.79 3.10
N MET A 67 -6.59 26.98 2.13
CA MET A 67 -6.27 25.59 2.16
C MET A 67 -4.76 25.51 2.21
N SER A 68 -4.23 25.23 3.40
CA SER A 68 -2.84 24.84 3.57
C SER A 68 -2.60 23.60 2.73
N ALA A 69 -2.25 23.79 1.47
CA ALA A 69 -1.75 22.72 0.64
C ALA A 69 -0.45 22.25 1.27
N THR A 70 -0.53 21.15 2.01
CA THR A 70 0.66 20.42 2.42
C THR A 70 1.36 20.01 1.12
N ALA A 71 2.46 20.66 0.83
CA ALA A 71 3.25 20.39 -0.38
C ALA A 71 3.60 18.90 -0.44
N GLY A 72 3.10 18.18 -1.44
CA GLY A 72 3.62 16.86 -1.81
C GLY A 72 2.65 15.70 -2.00
N GLU A 73 1.36 15.78 -1.65
CA GLU A 73 0.43 14.70 -1.99
C GLU A 73 -0.25 14.99 -3.34
N THR A 74 0.10 14.20 -4.34
CA THR A 74 -0.65 14.21 -5.60
C THR A 74 -2.04 13.60 -5.35
N GLU A 75 -3.09 14.27 -5.85
CA GLU A 75 -4.44 13.74 -5.79
C GLU A 75 -4.49 12.31 -6.35
N PRO A 76 -5.31 11.42 -5.78
CA PRO A 76 -5.41 10.06 -6.29
C PRO A 76 -6.02 10.01 -7.69
N ILE A 77 -5.54 9.08 -8.50
CA ILE A 77 -6.14 8.75 -9.78
C ILE A 77 -7.51 8.12 -9.51
N GLU A 78 -8.57 8.76 -10.03
CA GLU A 78 -9.94 8.31 -9.84
C GLU A 78 -10.28 7.14 -10.78
N ILE A 79 -10.71 6.03 -10.22
CA ILE A 79 -11.11 4.82 -10.94
C ILE A 79 -12.58 4.54 -10.62
N ASN A 80 -13.45 4.71 -11.60
CA ASN A 80 -14.85 4.31 -11.48
C ASN A 80 -14.99 2.82 -11.81
N MET A 81 -15.31 1.99 -10.82
CA MET A 81 -15.40 0.53 -10.98
C MET A 81 -16.60 0.07 -11.82
N GLU A 82 -17.58 0.92 -12.07
CA GLU A 82 -18.69 0.63 -12.98
C GLU A 82 -18.26 0.74 -14.45
N ASN A 83 -17.23 1.54 -14.72
CA ASN A 83 -16.67 1.68 -16.05
C ASN A 83 -15.47 0.73 -16.23
N LYS A 84 -15.76 -0.51 -16.59
CA LYS A 84 -14.79 -1.57 -16.81
C LYS A 84 -13.94 -1.35 -18.07
N SER A 85 -13.15 -0.28 -18.07
CA SER A 85 -12.31 0.15 -19.18
C SER A 85 -11.11 0.96 -18.68
N GLY A 86 -10.18 1.28 -19.59
CA GLY A 86 -9.04 2.15 -19.35
C GLY A 86 -7.76 1.40 -18.91
N THR A 87 -6.75 2.18 -18.58
CA THR A 87 -5.37 1.70 -18.35
C THR A 87 -5.25 0.71 -17.20
N TYR A 88 -6.13 0.81 -16.21
CA TYR A 88 -6.07 0.00 -14.99
C TYR A 88 -7.01 -1.22 -15.03
N TYR A 89 -7.77 -1.41 -16.11
CA TYR A 89 -8.68 -2.53 -16.25
C TYR A 89 -8.19 -3.53 -17.31
N ASP A 90 -8.08 -4.78 -16.92
CA ASP A 90 -7.78 -5.92 -17.81
C ASP A 90 -9.10 -6.60 -18.18
N SER A 91 -9.63 -6.29 -19.35
CA SER A 91 -10.89 -6.85 -19.84
C SER A 91 -10.80 -8.31 -20.24
N THR A 92 -9.60 -8.85 -20.44
CA THR A 92 -9.40 -10.26 -20.75
C THR A 92 -9.58 -11.14 -19.52
N ASN A 93 -9.08 -10.65 -18.37
CA ASN A 93 -9.12 -11.39 -17.12
C ASN A 93 -10.14 -10.84 -16.12
N ASN A 94 -10.88 -9.79 -16.47
CA ASN A 94 -11.86 -9.11 -15.65
C ASN A 94 -11.28 -8.71 -14.29
N LEU A 95 -10.28 -7.84 -14.28
CA LEU A 95 -9.64 -7.38 -13.04
C LEU A 95 -8.99 -6.01 -13.18
N TRP A 96 -8.87 -5.33 -12.03
CA TRP A 96 -8.17 -4.07 -11.91
C TRP A 96 -6.72 -4.32 -11.56
N ILE A 97 -5.79 -3.65 -12.25
CA ILE A 97 -4.35 -3.88 -12.07
C ILE A 97 -3.63 -2.59 -11.74
N ILE A 98 -2.89 -2.59 -10.62
CA ILE A 98 -1.97 -1.54 -10.23
C ILE A 98 -0.54 -2.06 -10.36
N LYS A 99 0.27 -1.41 -11.20
CA LYS A 99 1.66 -1.79 -11.52
C LYS A 99 2.69 -0.70 -11.21
N ALA A 100 2.27 0.42 -10.63
CA ALA A 100 3.16 1.53 -10.31
C ALA A 100 2.86 2.09 -8.91
N SER A 101 3.87 2.67 -8.29
CA SER A 101 3.70 3.50 -7.10
C SER A 101 2.81 4.69 -7.41
N GLY A 102 2.02 5.14 -6.46
CA GLY A 102 1.08 6.24 -6.65
C GLY A 102 -0.15 6.12 -5.77
N SER A 103 -1.11 7.01 -6.01
CA SER A 103 -2.38 7.08 -5.29
C SER A 103 -3.53 6.78 -6.24
N TYR A 104 -4.41 5.86 -5.87
CA TYR A 104 -5.51 5.35 -6.69
C TYR A 104 -6.77 5.28 -5.86
N ARG A 105 -7.87 5.92 -6.31
CA ARG A 105 -9.15 5.82 -5.63
C ARG A 105 -10.12 5.00 -6.46
N PHE A 106 -10.53 3.88 -5.91
CA PHE A 106 -11.56 3.01 -6.47
C PHE A 106 -12.92 3.45 -5.94
N ASN A 107 -13.78 3.92 -6.83
CA ASN A 107 -15.13 4.33 -6.54
C ASN A 107 -16.11 3.27 -6.99
N GLY A 108 -16.74 2.61 -6.03
CA GLY A 108 -17.86 1.71 -6.25
C GLY A 108 -19.20 2.40 -5.97
N ASN A 109 -20.30 1.70 -6.22
CA ASN A 109 -21.66 2.19 -5.93
C ASN A 109 -22.21 1.72 -4.56
N GLY A 110 -21.45 0.90 -3.84
CA GLY A 110 -21.83 0.38 -2.52
C GLY A 110 -22.90 -0.72 -2.52
N THR A 111 -23.58 -0.95 -3.62
CA THR A 111 -24.74 -1.88 -3.71
C THR A 111 -24.54 -3.01 -4.70
N GLY A 112 -23.60 -2.89 -5.63
CA GLY A 112 -23.30 -3.92 -6.64
C GLY A 112 -22.28 -4.93 -6.14
N ASN A 113 -22.45 -6.18 -6.50
CA ASN A 113 -21.38 -7.16 -6.45
C ASN A 113 -20.53 -6.91 -7.71
N ASN A 114 -19.39 -6.26 -7.53
CA ASN A 114 -18.37 -6.24 -8.56
C ASN A 114 -17.52 -7.50 -8.36
N ASP A 115 -17.51 -8.39 -9.34
CA ASP A 115 -16.75 -9.64 -9.24
C ASP A 115 -15.28 -9.44 -9.66
N ASP A 116 -14.91 -8.23 -10.12
CA ASP A 116 -13.58 -7.92 -10.62
C ASP A 116 -12.65 -7.49 -9.48
N PRO A 117 -11.64 -8.30 -9.16
CA PRO A 117 -10.71 -8.03 -8.07
C PRO A 117 -9.72 -6.92 -8.40
N ILE A 118 -9.13 -6.37 -7.34
CA ILE A 118 -8.00 -5.43 -7.44
C ILE A 118 -6.72 -6.20 -7.19
N ILE A 119 -5.76 -6.09 -8.13
CA ILE A 119 -4.44 -6.73 -8.04
C ILE A 119 -3.33 -5.68 -8.07
N ILE A 120 -2.52 -5.68 -7.02
CA ILE A 120 -1.28 -4.88 -6.93
C ILE A 120 -0.13 -5.81 -7.23
N LYS A 121 0.66 -5.51 -8.29
CA LYS A 121 1.73 -6.39 -8.74
C LYS A 121 2.92 -5.68 -9.38
N ASN A 122 4.08 -6.34 -9.33
CA ASN A 122 5.31 -5.87 -9.97
C ASN A 122 5.78 -4.48 -9.49
N ILE A 123 5.61 -4.17 -8.20
CA ILE A 123 6.03 -2.90 -7.62
C ILE A 123 7.09 -3.20 -6.56
N TYR A 124 8.34 -2.90 -6.88
CA TYR A 124 9.50 -3.29 -6.07
C TYR A 124 9.91 -2.22 -5.06
N THR A 125 9.53 -0.96 -5.27
CA THR A 125 9.89 0.17 -4.41
C THR A 125 8.78 1.22 -4.37
N GLY A 126 8.89 2.16 -3.43
CA GLY A 126 7.99 3.29 -3.33
C GLY A 126 6.73 3.00 -2.52
N THR A 127 5.68 3.76 -2.77
CA THR A 127 4.43 3.71 -2.01
C THR A 127 3.23 3.57 -2.94
N VAL A 128 2.32 2.67 -2.59
CA VAL A 128 1.02 2.50 -3.25
C VAL A 128 -0.06 2.87 -2.24
N LYS A 129 -0.92 3.84 -2.58
CA LYS A 129 -2.06 4.26 -1.78
C LYS A 129 -3.33 3.87 -2.52
N ILE A 130 -4.10 2.95 -1.96
CA ILE A 130 -5.39 2.51 -2.48
C ILE A 130 -6.49 3.08 -1.61
N TYR A 131 -7.30 3.95 -2.15
CA TYR A 131 -8.50 4.45 -1.50
C TYR A 131 -9.69 3.60 -1.94
N LEU A 132 -10.36 2.98 -1.00
CA LEU A 132 -11.60 2.23 -1.24
C LEU A 132 -12.78 3.13 -0.84
N ASN A 133 -13.63 3.47 -1.79
CA ASN A 133 -14.79 4.33 -1.60
C ASN A 133 -16.06 3.63 -2.10
N ASN A 134 -16.90 3.15 -1.20
CA ASN A 134 -18.10 2.35 -1.50
C ASN A 134 -17.82 1.13 -2.38
N VAL A 135 -16.66 0.49 -2.19
CA VAL A 135 -16.24 -0.67 -2.97
C VAL A 135 -16.92 -1.93 -2.43
N SER A 136 -17.52 -2.71 -3.31
CA SER A 136 -18.07 -4.04 -2.98
C SER A 136 -17.60 -5.05 -4.02
N ILE A 137 -16.67 -5.93 -3.63
CA ILE A 137 -16.09 -6.96 -4.50
C ILE A 137 -16.45 -8.34 -3.95
N ASN A 138 -16.99 -9.20 -4.83
CA ASN A 138 -17.19 -10.61 -4.56
C ASN A 138 -16.46 -11.40 -5.64
N ALA A 139 -15.23 -11.81 -5.38
CA ALA A 139 -14.39 -12.56 -6.30
C ALA A 139 -14.51 -14.07 -6.02
N PRO A 140 -15.30 -14.84 -6.79
CA PRO A 140 -15.60 -16.23 -6.44
C PRO A 140 -14.41 -17.18 -6.59
N ASP A 141 -13.47 -16.88 -7.46
CA ASP A 141 -12.37 -17.78 -7.89
C ASP A 141 -10.97 -17.33 -7.41
N ARG A 142 -10.87 -16.17 -6.75
CA ARG A 142 -9.61 -15.58 -6.28
C ARG A 142 -9.81 -14.59 -5.14
N SER A 143 -8.76 -13.92 -4.70
CA SER A 143 -8.83 -12.83 -3.71
C SER A 143 -9.57 -11.62 -4.29
N ALA A 144 -10.38 -10.96 -3.48
CA ALA A 144 -11.04 -9.72 -3.86
C ALA A 144 -10.03 -8.54 -3.96
N LEU A 145 -9.01 -8.52 -3.09
CA LEU A 145 -7.85 -7.66 -3.21
C LEU A 145 -6.59 -8.49 -2.97
N LEU A 146 -5.67 -8.45 -3.93
CA LEU A 146 -4.42 -9.21 -3.87
C LEU A 146 -3.22 -8.26 -3.93
N ILE A 147 -2.33 -8.38 -2.96
CA ILE A 147 -0.97 -7.86 -3.00
C ILE A 147 -0.06 -9.03 -3.36
N GLU A 148 0.40 -9.07 -4.61
CA GLU A 148 1.20 -10.18 -5.11
C GLU A 148 2.52 -10.34 -4.37
N GLN A 149 3.07 -11.55 -4.42
CA GLN A 149 4.28 -11.93 -3.69
C GLN A 149 5.51 -11.08 -4.06
N ASN A 150 5.57 -10.57 -5.27
CA ASN A 150 6.68 -9.74 -5.78
C ASN A 150 6.52 -8.23 -5.50
N VAL A 151 5.52 -7.83 -4.71
CA VAL A 151 5.37 -6.44 -4.27
C VAL A 151 6.20 -6.23 -3.02
N ASN A 152 7.17 -5.28 -3.07
CA ASN A 152 7.99 -4.85 -1.93
C ASN A 152 7.72 -3.38 -1.55
N ALA A 153 6.82 -2.71 -2.26
CA ALA A 153 6.38 -1.35 -1.96
C ALA A 153 5.64 -1.27 -0.61
N GLN A 154 5.66 -0.11 0.03
CA GLN A 154 4.75 0.19 1.13
C GLN A 154 3.32 0.34 0.57
N VAL A 155 2.37 -0.44 1.07
CA VAL A 155 0.97 -0.41 0.63
C VAL A 155 0.09 0.19 1.73
N TYR A 156 -0.69 1.22 1.38
CA TYR A 156 -1.75 1.78 2.22
C TYR A 156 -3.11 1.47 1.62
N ILE A 157 -4.04 1.01 2.45
CA ILE A 157 -5.45 0.91 2.11
C ILE A 157 -6.19 1.92 2.97
N TYR A 158 -6.70 2.97 2.33
CA TYR A 158 -7.48 4.01 2.96
C TYR A 158 -8.97 3.75 2.78
N LEU A 159 -9.69 3.73 3.89
CA LEU A 159 -11.12 3.44 3.90
C LEU A 159 -11.93 4.73 3.87
N GLN A 160 -12.84 4.81 2.92
CA GLN A 160 -13.84 5.86 2.81
C GLN A 160 -15.20 5.21 2.60
N ASN A 161 -16.20 5.66 3.36
CA ASN A 161 -17.54 5.06 3.34
C ASN A 161 -17.54 3.54 3.64
N ASN A 162 -18.46 2.78 3.05
CA ASN A 162 -18.66 1.37 3.36
C ASN A 162 -18.05 0.48 2.28
N ASN A 163 -17.10 -0.35 2.66
CA ASN A 163 -16.42 -1.26 1.73
C ASN A 163 -16.63 -2.71 2.14
N LYS A 164 -16.76 -3.59 1.15
CA LYS A 164 -16.97 -5.02 1.36
C LYS A 164 -16.10 -5.82 0.41
N LEU A 165 -15.39 -6.79 0.96
CA LEU A 165 -14.60 -7.77 0.21
C LEU A 165 -15.04 -9.17 0.59
N SER A 166 -15.30 -10.02 -0.40
CA SER A 166 -15.65 -11.42 -0.20
C SER A 166 -15.04 -12.30 -1.27
N THR A 167 -14.76 -13.56 -0.91
CA THR A 167 -14.38 -14.61 -1.84
C THR A 167 -14.93 -15.96 -1.37
N SER A 168 -15.34 -16.78 -2.31
CA SER A 168 -15.66 -18.19 -2.08
C SER A 168 -14.55 -19.15 -2.51
N ASN A 169 -13.41 -18.65 -3.05
CA ASN A 169 -12.24 -19.49 -3.29
C ASN A 169 -11.68 -20.03 -1.98
N ASP A 170 -11.62 -21.34 -1.84
CA ASP A 170 -11.23 -21.98 -0.58
C ASP A 170 -9.83 -21.56 -0.11
N SER A 171 -8.88 -21.45 -1.03
CA SER A 171 -7.47 -21.20 -0.72
C SER A 171 -7.07 -19.72 -0.64
N ALA A 172 -7.85 -18.83 -1.26
CA ALA A 172 -7.52 -17.41 -1.26
C ALA A 172 -7.95 -16.72 0.05
N ALA A 173 -7.20 -15.72 0.51
CA ALA A 173 -7.70 -14.74 1.47
C ALA A 173 -8.52 -13.66 0.73
N CYS A 174 -9.47 -13.00 1.39
CA CYS A 174 -10.22 -11.91 0.74
C CYS A 174 -9.34 -10.73 0.41
N LEU A 175 -8.63 -10.19 1.40
CA LEU A 175 -7.51 -9.29 1.22
C LEU A 175 -6.25 -10.11 1.43
N GLN A 176 -5.64 -10.53 0.33
CA GLN A 176 -4.51 -11.46 0.38
C GLN A 176 -3.18 -10.76 0.29
N LYS A 177 -2.29 -11.18 1.19
CA LYS A 177 -0.91 -10.70 1.28
C LYS A 177 0.00 -11.84 1.73
N ASN A 178 0.67 -12.48 0.78
CA ASN A 178 1.58 -13.60 1.03
C ASN A 178 3.05 -13.15 0.89
N ASN A 179 3.40 -11.97 1.40
CA ASN A 179 4.73 -11.37 1.25
C ASN A 179 5.15 -10.60 2.50
N THR A 180 6.35 -10.03 2.47
CA THR A 180 6.94 -9.23 3.55
C THR A 180 6.72 -7.71 3.40
N ALA A 181 6.07 -7.24 2.33
CA ALA A 181 5.76 -5.82 2.15
C ALA A 181 4.92 -5.29 3.34
N ASN A 182 5.08 -4.02 3.68
CA ASN A 182 4.27 -3.41 4.72
C ASN A 182 2.87 -3.08 4.18
N LEU A 183 1.84 -3.52 4.88
CA LEU A 183 0.45 -3.13 4.64
C LEU A 183 -0.06 -2.29 5.80
N THR A 184 -0.57 -1.10 5.50
CA THR A 184 -1.27 -0.28 6.49
C THR A 184 -2.71 -0.07 6.05
N ILE A 185 -3.67 -0.32 6.96
CA ILE A 185 -5.09 -0.03 6.76
C ILE A 185 -5.46 1.12 7.68
N ASP A 186 -6.08 2.17 7.14
CA ASP A 186 -6.43 3.38 7.88
C ASP A 186 -7.69 4.05 7.32
N ASN A 187 -8.22 5.04 8.01
CA ASN A 187 -9.20 5.96 7.44
C ASN A 187 -8.57 6.78 6.32
N ALA A 188 -9.35 7.13 5.32
CA ALA A 188 -8.92 8.10 4.33
C ALA A 188 -8.58 9.44 5.02
N PRO A 189 -7.43 10.05 4.72
CA PRO A 189 -7.08 11.35 5.29
C PRO A 189 -8.09 12.42 4.87
N ASN A 190 -8.23 13.45 5.69
CA ASN A 190 -9.12 14.59 5.46
C ASN A 190 -10.62 14.22 5.34
N THR A 191 -11.04 13.09 5.93
CA THR A 191 -12.45 12.71 6.04
C THR A 191 -12.94 12.87 7.47
N THR A 192 -14.18 13.33 7.64
CA THR A 192 -14.84 13.46 8.95
C THR A 192 -15.58 12.18 9.36
N THR A 193 -15.76 11.26 8.42
CA THR A 193 -16.47 9.99 8.64
C THR A 193 -15.49 8.83 8.71
N THR A 194 -15.75 7.92 9.64
CA THR A 194 -15.00 6.67 9.74
C THR A 194 -15.38 5.75 8.58
N GLY A 195 -14.40 5.38 7.75
CA GLY A 195 -14.60 4.38 6.71
C GLY A 195 -14.71 2.97 7.31
N SER A 196 -15.41 2.08 6.64
CA SER A 196 -15.55 0.70 7.08
C SER A 196 -15.07 -0.31 6.04
N LEU A 197 -14.63 -1.47 6.54
CA LEU A 197 -14.25 -2.62 5.72
C LEU A 197 -14.85 -3.89 6.34
N THR A 198 -15.75 -4.51 5.62
CA THR A 198 -16.29 -5.84 5.97
C THR A 198 -15.66 -6.89 5.06
N VAL A 199 -15.00 -7.86 5.65
CA VAL A 199 -14.35 -8.96 4.95
C VAL A 199 -14.98 -10.26 5.38
N SER A 200 -15.51 -11.01 4.41
CA SER A 200 -16.18 -12.29 4.66
C SER A 200 -15.53 -13.39 3.82
N LYS A 201 -14.93 -14.35 4.51
CA LYS A 201 -14.20 -15.46 3.89
C LYS A 201 -14.84 -16.80 4.26
N TYR A 202 -15.10 -17.61 3.26
CA TYR A 202 -15.46 -19.01 3.43
C TYR A 202 -14.29 -19.89 2.97
N GLY A 203 -13.83 -20.82 3.85
CA GLY A 203 -12.74 -21.74 3.55
C GLY A 203 -11.45 -21.46 4.32
N SER A 204 -10.31 -21.79 3.72
CA SER A 204 -9.03 -21.97 4.41
C SER A 204 -8.10 -20.77 4.36
N GLY A 205 -8.32 -19.77 3.51
CA GLY A 205 -7.59 -18.51 3.55
C GLY A 205 -8.04 -17.63 4.70
N ALA A 206 -7.25 -16.65 5.08
CA ALA A 206 -7.63 -15.62 6.05
C ALA A 206 -8.69 -14.66 5.50
N GLY A 207 -9.38 -13.94 6.38
CA GLY A 207 -10.14 -12.75 5.96
C GLY A 207 -9.19 -11.70 5.40
N ILE A 208 -8.23 -11.24 6.21
CA ILE A 208 -7.15 -10.33 5.83
C ILE A 208 -5.83 -11.03 6.16
N GLY A 209 -4.96 -11.23 5.16
CA GLY A 209 -3.65 -11.82 5.37
C GLY A 209 -3.28 -12.96 4.43
N GLY A 210 -2.87 -14.12 4.97
CA GLY A 210 -2.39 -15.25 4.19
C GLY A 210 -3.49 -16.07 3.52
N GLY A 211 -3.23 -16.57 2.32
CA GLY A 211 -4.00 -17.66 1.71
C GLY A 211 -3.73 -19.01 2.40
N TYR A 212 -4.41 -20.06 1.97
CA TYR A 212 -4.18 -21.42 2.46
C TYR A 212 -2.69 -21.81 2.37
N ASN A 213 -2.15 -22.38 3.45
CA ASN A 213 -0.73 -22.71 3.57
C ASN A 213 0.22 -21.54 3.28
N SER A 214 -0.22 -20.30 3.47
CA SER A 214 0.61 -19.12 3.25
C SER A 214 0.67 -18.25 4.49
N SER A 215 1.89 -17.87 4.86
CA SER A 215 2.15 -16.89 5.91
C SER A 215 2.01 -15.47 5.40
N CYS A 216 1.86 -14.53 6.31
CA CYS A 216 1.94 -13.09 6.03
C CYS A 216 2.79 -12.40 7.09
N GLN A 217 3.17 -11.13 6.83
CA GLN A 217 3.93 -10.32 7.78
C GLN A 217 3.55 -8.84 7.63
N ASN A 218 3.88 -8.04 8.65
CA ASN A 218 3.82 -6.58 8.59
C ASN A 218 2.45 -6.01 8.20
N ILE A 219 1.40 -6.36 8.95
CA ILE A 219 0.06 -5.77 8.81
C ILE A 219 -0.17 -4.79 9.95
N THR A 220 -0.43 -3.53 9.62
CA THR A 220 -0.76 -2.48 10.59
C THR A 220 -2.16 -1.95 10.33
N ILE A 221 -3.00 -1.90 11.37
CA ILE A 221 -4.31 -1.25 11.33
C ILE A 221 -4.24 -0.01 12.22
N ARG A 222 -4.44 1.16 11.64
CA ARG A 222 -4.39 2.46 12.31
C ARG A 222 -5.75 3.11 12.50
N GLY A 223 -6.73 2.76 11.66
CA GLY A 223 -8.06 3.37 11.71
C GLY A 223 -9.09 2.56 10.94
N GLY A 224 -10.30 3.09 10.89
CA GLY A 224 -11.44 2.45 10.24
C GLY A 224 -12.26 1.55 11.18
N SER A 225 -13.41 1.14 10.70
CA SER A 225 -14.24 0.10 11.32
C SER A 225 -14.09 -1.18 10.52
N ILE A 226 -13.34 -2.15 11.05
CA ILE A 226 -12.98 -3.38 10.33
C ILE A 226 -13.68 -4.57 10.96
N THR A 227 -14.39 -5.32 10.15
CA THR A 227 -14.95 -6.62 10.51
C THR A 227 -14.40 -7.67 9.55
N ALA A 228 -13.58 -8.58 10.05
CA ALA A 228 -12.94 -9.61 9.24
C ALA A 228 -13.27 -11.00 9.78
N SER A 229 -13.76 -11.86 8.91
CA SER A 229 -14.14 -13.22 9.29
C SER A 229 -13.58 -14.26 8.33
N SER A 230 -13.25 -15.45 8.85
CA SER A 230 -12.90 -16.63 8.08
C SER A 230 -13.55 -17.88 8.67
N THR A 231 -13.60 -18.97 7.89
CA THR A 231 -14.06 -20.26 8.41
C THR A 231 -12.91 -21.04 9.06
N SER A 232 -11.81 -21.24 8.37
CA SER A 232 -10.69 -22.07 8.85
C SER A 232 -9.37 -21.34 8.94
N GLY A 233 -9.13 -20.27 8.14
CA GLY A 233 -8.02 -19.35 8.36
C GLY A 233 -8.32 -18.35 9.48
N ALA A 234 -7.39 -17.46 9.76
CA ALA A 234 -7.60 -16.37 10.71
C ALA A 234 -8.60 -15.33 10.17
N GLY A 235 -9.33 -14.64 11.05
CA GLY A 235 -10.05 -13.42 10.65
C GLY A 235 -9.09 -12.38 10.11
N ILE A 236 -8.03 -12.07 10.88
CA ILE A 236 -6.87 -11.29 10.45
C ILE A 236 -5.62 -12.09 10.82
N GLY A 237 -4.83 -12.50 9.82
CA GLY A 237 -3.66 -13.34 10.11
C GLY A 237 -3.29 -14.31 9.01
N GLY A 238 -2.73 -15.47 9.40
CA GLY A 238 -2.36 -16.54 8.48
C GLY A 238 -3.57 -17.31 7.94
N GLY A 239 -3.40 -17.91 6.78
CA GLY A 239 -4.32 -18.93 6.32
C GLY A 239 -4.22 -20.20 7.19
N TYR A 240 -5.09 -21.20 6.92
CA TYR A 240 -5.06 -22.47 7.62
C TYR A 240 -3.64 -23.08 7.58
N ASN A 241 -3.19 -23.61 8.72
CA ASN A 241 -1.85 -24.15 8.95
C ASN A 241 -0.69 -23.16 8.82
N ASN A 242 -0.92 -21.86 8.84
CA ASN A 242 0.16 -20.87 8.81
C ASN A 242 -0.09 -19.69 9.75
N SER A 243 1.01 -18.98 10.07
CA SER A 243 1.03 -17.79 10.91
C SER A 243 1.08 -16.51 10.06
N CYS A 244 0.84 -15.40 10.73
CA CYS A 244 1.17 -14.07 10.24
C CYS A 244 1.93 -13.36 11.35
N ASP A 245 3.13 -12.91 11.06
CA ASP A 245 3.98 -12.22 12.02
C ASP A 245 3.76 -10.70 11.90
N ASP A 246 4.05 -9.97 12.99
CA ASP A 246 4.04 -8.51 13.03
C ASP A 246 2.67 -7.88 12.65
N ILE A 247 1.60 -8.35 13.29
CA ILE A 247 0.30 -7.69 13.23
C ILE A 247 0.21 -6.64 14.33
N THR A 248 0.00 -5.38 13.95
CA THR A 248 -0.17 -4.27 14.88
C THR A 248 -1.53 -3.61 14.70
N ILE A 249 -2.31 -3.48 15.77
CA ILE A 249 -3.56 -2.72 15.79
C ILE A 249 -3.34 -1.54 16.73
N SER A 250 -3.18 -0.34 16.17
CA SER A 250 -2.93 0.89 16.91
C SER A 250 -4.10 1.86 16.93
N GLY A 251 -5.18 1.56 16.21
CA GLY A 251 -6.40 2.38 16.19
C GLY A 251 -7.56 1.70 15.47
N GLY A 252 -8.67 2.44 15.37
CA GLY A 252 -9.90 1.96 14.76
C GLY A 252 -10.75 1.06 15.68
N SER A 253 -11.81 0.51 15.11
CA SER A 253 -12.65 -0.53 15.73
C SER A 253 -12.47 -1.81 14.93
N VAL A 254 -11.89 -2.84 15.54
CA VAL A 254 -11.54 -4.08 14.83
C VAL A 254 -12.26 -5.27 15.48
N THR A 255 -12.99 -6.01 14.66
CA THR A 255 -13.57 -7.30 15.01
C THR A 255 -13.01 -8.36 14.06
N ALA A 256 -12.22 -9.25 14.59
CA ALA A 256 -11.69 -10.39 13.86
C ALA A 256 -12.30 -11.68 14.43
N SER A 257 -12.70 -12.60 13.55
CA SER A 257 -13.31 -13.85 13.97
C SER A 257 -12.97 -14.99 13.02
N SER A 258 -12.91 -16.19 13.58
CA SER A 258 -12.84 -17.43 12.79
C SER A 258 -13.70 -18.50 13.45
N THR A 259 -14.23 -19.41 12.64
CA THR A 259 -15.00 -20.54 13.17
C THR A 259 -14.06 -21.63 13.71
N ASN A 260 -12.98 -21.94 13.00
CA ASN A 260 -12.06 -23.03 13.31
C ASN A 260 -10.60 -22.57 13.43
N GLY A 261 -10.30 -21.33 13.13
CA GLY A 261 -8.97 -20.73 13.22
C GLY A 261 -8.90 -19.66 14.30
N ALA A 262 -7.86 -18.82 14.25
CA ALA A 262 -7.72 -17.64 15.12
C ALA A 262 -8.62 -16.49 14.63
N GLY A 263 -9.15 -15.70 15.56
CA GLY A 263 -9.88 -14.47 15.26
C GLY A 263 -8.99 -13.33 14.76
#